data_34049bd8c3ce8b51153fa036867514af
#
_entry.id   34049bd8c3ce8b51153fa036867514af
#
_cell.length_a   1.000
_cell.length_b   1.000
_cell.length_c   1.000
_cell.angle_alpha   90.00
_cell.angle_beta   90.00
_cell.angle_gamma   90.00
#
_symmetry.space_group_name_H-M   'P 1'
#
loop_
_entity.id
_entity.type
_entity.pdbx_description
1 polymer ?
#
loop_
_entity_poly.entity_id
_entity_poly.type
_entity_poly.pdbx_seq_one_letter_code
_entity_poly.pdbx_strand_id
1 'polypeptide(L)'
;MKTDFIFKNFSEKEANNLKTILIAVHGFSSSRNSFVFQKIAPTLKENNIGIVCFDLPGHGLRKNEKLNVKACLDSIKEIEEWIKSFYSGPISLTGASFGGFLLLRYLENNTNQYGKVILRAPALEEYYICKEDTLENWKEMIECLDKGENYFRDGMEVEVSMIEDYFKFDIFSHLDIKEDVKLIYGSKDISVNNENIFN
;
A
#
# COMPACT_ATOMS: atom_id res chain seq x y z
N MET A 1 19.78 -6.40 -0.09
CA MET A 1 18.57 -5.94 0.68
C MET A 1 18.39 -6.85 1.89
N LYS A 2 18.00 -6.34 3.06
CA LYS A 2 17.53 -7.17 4.18
C LYS A 2 16.14 -7.70 3.81
N THR A 3 15.89 -9.00 4.02
CA THR A 3 14.62 -9.65 3.62
C THR A 3 13.77 -10.10 4.80
N ASP A 4 14.17 -9.77 6.01
CA ASP A 4 13.52 -10.21 7.26
C ASP A 4 12.07 -9.70 7.38
N PHE A 5 11.79 -8.55 6.76
CA PHE A 5 10.48 -7.91 6.73
C PHE A 5 9.63 -8.28 5.49
N ILE A 6 10.03 -9.35 4.75
CA ILE A 6 9.31 -9.82 3.57
C ILE A 6 8.64 -11.17 3.85
N PHE A 7 7.41 -11.32 3.38
CA PHE A 7 6.72 -12.60 3.19
C PHE A 7 6.61 -12.90 1.71
N LYS A 8 6.88 -14.14 1.32
CA LYS A 8 6.65 -14.66 -0.04
C LYS A 8 6.19 -16.11 -0.01
N ASN A 9 5.36 -16.51 -0.98
CA ASN A 9 4.83 -17.87 -1.10
C ASN A 9 5.62 -18.77 -2.06
N PHE A 10 6.78 -18.33 -2.55
CA PHE A 10 7.61 -19.04 -3.52
C PHE A 10 9.09 -18.96 -3.15
N SER A 11 9.93 -19.81 -3.75
CA SER A 11 11.39 -19.67 -3.73
C SER A 11 11.90 -18.90 -4.96
N GLU A 12 12.99 -18.14 -4.81
CA GLU A 12 13.56 -17.36 -5.92
C GLU A 12 14.02 -18.25 -7.09
N LYS A 13 14.44 -19.49 -6.79
CA LYS A 13 14.84 -20.49 -7.82
C LYS A 13 13.67 -20.92 -8.72
N GLU A 14 12.46 -20.85 -8.21
CA GLU A 14 11.23 -21.24 -8.91
C GLU A 14 10.52 -20.05 -9.56
N ALA A 15 10.99 -18.82 -9.31
CA ALA A 15 10.30 -17.60 -9.70
C ALA A 15 9.98 -17.56 -11.20
N ASN A 16 10.91 -17.96 -12.05
CA ASN A 16 10.71 -17.93 -13.52
C ASN A 16 9.68 -18.94 -14.05
N ASN A 17 9.15 -19.83 -13.18
CA ASN A 17 8.02 -20.71 -13.51
C ASN A 17 6.66 -20.06 -13.17
N LEU A 18 6.66 -18.90 -12.53
CA LEU A 18 5.45 -18.18 -12.16
C LEU A 18 4.89 -17.40 -13.36
N LYS A 19 3.57 -17.31 -13.45
CA LYS A 19 2.87 -16.48 -14.44
C LYS A 19 3.05 -14.99 -14.17
N THR A 20 3.10 -14.61 -12.91
CA THR A 20 3.32 -13.24 -12.44
C THR A 20 3.74 -13.28 -10.97
N ILE A 21 4.44 -12.25 -10.51
CA ILE A 21 4.66 -11.98 -9.09
C ILE A 21 3.83 -10.76 -8.70
N LEU A 22 3.00 -10.93 -7.68
CA LEU A 22 2.14 -9.90 -7.13
C LEU A 22 2.83 -9.20 -5.97
N ILE A 23 3.16 -7.91 -6.12
CA ILE A 23 3.60 -7.06 -5.01
C ILE A 23 2.36 -6.62 -4.24
N ALA A 24 2.29 -6.95 -2.95
CA ALA A 24 1.16 -6.68 -2.08
C ALA A 24 1.52 -5.66 -1.00
N VAL A 25 0.87 -4.49 -1.03
CA VAL A 25 1.07 -3.39 -0.09
C VAL A 25 -0.07 -3.33 0.91
N HIS A 26 0.27 -3.52 2.18
CA HIS A 26 -0.70 -3.57 3.27
C HIS A 26 -1.24 -2.18 3.65
N GLY A 27 -2.36 -2.16 4.38
CA GLY A 27 -2.97 -0.93 4.90
C GLY A 27 -2.27 -0.38 6.14
N PHE A 28 -2.69 0.80 6.58
CA PHE A 28 -2.23 1.43 7.82
C PHE A 28 -2.46 0.50 9.02
N SER A 29 -1.56 0.50 9.98
CA SER A 29 -1.59 -0.39 11.17
C SER A 29 -1.59 -1.89 10.87
N SER A 30 -1.15 -2.32 9.68
CA SER A 30 -1.02 -3.71 9.26
C SER A 30 0.47 -4.11 9.11
N SER A 31 0.75 -5.20 8.41
CA SER A 31 2.12 -5.69 8.19
C SER A 31 2.16 -6.66 7.01
N ARG A 32 3.37 -7.18 6.68
CA ARG A 32 3.54 -8.31 5.75
C ARG A 32 2.67 -9.53 6.08
N ASN A 33 2.21 -9.64 7.33
CA ASN A 33 1.32 -10.70 7.79
C ASN A 33 -0.16 -10.32 7.66
N SER A 34 -0.51 -9.35 6.81
CA SER A 34 -1.90 -9.01 6.52
C SER A 34 -2.76 -10.25 6.30
N PHE A 35 -3.82 -10.39 7.10
CA PHE A 35 -4.71 -11.56 7.07
C PHE A 35 -5.22 -11.88 5.65
N VAL A 36 -5.59 -10.86 4.90
CA VAL A 36 -6.11 -11.03 3.53
C VAL A 36 -5.05 -11.63 2.62
N PHE A 37 -3.84 -11.09 2.64
CA PHE A 37 -2.76 -11.55 1.77
C PHE A 37 -2.30 -12.96 2.16
N GLN A 38 -2.22 -13.25 3.46
CA GLN A 38 -1.91 -14.59 3.94
C GLN A 38 -2.97 -15.62 3.51
N LYS A 39 -4.24 -15.23 3.56
CA LYS A 39 -5.37 -16.12 3.23
C LYS A 39 -5.42 -16.46 1.74
N ILE A 40 -5.07 -15.53 0.85
CA ILE A 40 -5.08 -15.78 -0.60
C ILE A 40 -3.79 -16.44 -1.12
N ALA A 41 -2.69 -16.37 -0.37
CA ALA A 41 -1.38 -16.86 -0.82
C ALA A 41 -1.36 -18.34 -1.24
N PRO A 42 -2.04 -19.29 -0.57
CA PRO A 42 -2.12 -20.67 -1.02
C PRO A 42 -2.78 -20.81 -2.40
N THR A 43 -3.94 -20.17 -2.60
CA THR A 43 -4.65 -20.20 -3.88
C THR A 43 -3.85 -19.58 -5.00
N LEU A 44 -3.12 -18.48 -4.72
CA LEU A 44 -2.22 -17.88 -5.70
C LEU A 44 -1.11 -18.87 -6.11
N LYS A 45 -0.51 -19.56 -5.14
CA LYS A 45 0.54 -20.56 -5.39
C LYS A 45 0.02 -21.71 -6.27
N GLU A 46 -1.16 -22.26 -5.99
CA GLU A 46 -1.81 -23.30 -6.80
C GLU A 46 -2.04 -22.86 -8.26
N ASN A 47 -2.16 -21.56 -8.51
CA ASN A 47 -2.34 -20.99 -9.83
C ASN A 47 -1.04 -20.48 -10.49
N ASN A 48 0.12 -20.82 -9.92
CA ASN A 48 1.45 -20.34 -10.35
C ASN A 48 1.57 -18.81 -10.31
N ILE A 49 1.02 -18.19 -9.27
CA ILE A 49 1.15 -16.76 -8.98
C ILE A 49 1.96 -16.60 -7.69
N GLY A 50 3.08 -15.89 -7.80
CA GLY A 50 3.87 -15.48 -6.63
C GLY A 50 3.21 -14.28 -5.93
N ILE A 51 3.33 -14.20 -4.61
CA ILE A 51 3.01 -13.00 -3.84
C ILE A 51 4.20 -12.62 -2.98
N VAL A 52 4.50 -11.33 -2.97
CA VAL A 52 5.48 -10.69 -2.08
C VAL A 52 4.76 -9.63 -1.28
N CYS A 53 4.74 -9.78 0.02
CA CYS A 53 4.20 -8.81 0.97
C CYS A 53 5.33 -8.37 1.90
N PHE A 54 5.45 -7.10 2.23
CA PHE A 54 6.55 -6.55 3.01
C PHE A 54 6.04 -5.53 4.02
N ASP A 55 6.81 -5.32 5.09
CA ASP A 55 6.49 -4.29 6.09
C ASP A 55 6.89 -2.91 5.55
N LEU A 56 5.94 -1.99 5.53
CA LEU A 56 6.20 -0.57 5.28
C LEU A 56 6.99 0.05 6.44
N PRO A 57 7.72 1.17 6.22
CA PRO A 57 8.26 1.97 7.31
C PRO A 57 7.21 2.23 8.40
N GLY A 58 7.60 2.20 9.66
CA GLY A 58 6.68 2.35 10.81
C GLY A 58 5.85 1.10 11.13
N HIS A 59 5.95 0.01 10.36
CA HIS A 59 5.09 -1.18 10.53
C HIS A 59 5.90 -2.46 10.73
N GLY A 60 5.29 -3.43 11.39
CA GLY A 60 5.85 -4.78 11.57
C GLY A 60 7.25 -4.77 12.15
N LEU A 61 8.23 -5.39 11.48
CA LEU A 61 9.65 -5.38 11.89
C LEU A 61 10.36 -4.04 11.63
N ARG A 62 9.72 -3.13 10.88
CA ARG A 62 10.22 -1.78 10.59
C ARG A 62 9.58 -0.70 11.46
N LYS A 63 8.96 -1.08 12.58
CA LYS A 63 8.22 -0.16 13.48
C LYS A 63 9.04 1.00 14.04
N ASN A 64 10.37 0.88 14.06
CA ASN A 64 11.27 1.92 14.55
C ASN A 64 11.69 2.91 13.42
N GLU A 65 11.23 2.69 12.20
CA GLU A 65 11.46 3.61 11.09
C GLU A 65 10.31 4.62 11.03
N LYS A 66 10.64 5.87 10.67
CA LYS A 66 9.63 6.91 10.52
C LYS A 66 8.75 6.65 9.30
N LEU A 67 7.45 6.86 9.47
CA LEU A 67 6.48 6.70 8.41
C LEU A 67 6.32 8.02 7.63
N ASN A 68 6.65 7.99 6.36
CA ASN A 68 6.32 9.03 5.39
C ASN A 68 6.06 8.43 4.00
N VAL A 69 5.35 9.14 3.15
CA VAL A 69 4.95 8.66 1.82
C VAL A 69 6.17 8.33 0.98
N LYS A 70 7.18 9.20 0.96
CA LYS A 70 8.40 8.98 0.17
C LYS A 70 9.10 7.68 0.55
N ALA A 71 9.32 7.41 1.83
CA ALA A 71 9.97 6.19 2.30
C ALA A 71 9.16 4.92 1.95
N CYS A 72 7.82 5.02 1.96
CA CYS A 72 6.94 3.95 1.50
C CYS A 72 7.09 3.69 -0.01
N LEU A 73 7.10 4.73 -0.83
CA LEU A 73 7.29 4.61 -2.29
C LEU A 73 8.68 4.06 -2.63
N ASP A 74 9.73 4.54 -1.95
CA ASP A 74 11.09 4.00 -2.09
C ASP A 74 11.12 2.50 -1.73
N SER A 75 10.41 2.07 -0.70
CA SER A 75 10.31 0.66 -0.31
C SER A 75 9.60 -0.20 -1.37
N ILE A 76 8.53 0.31 -2.00
CA ILE A 76 7.86 -0.39 -3.11
C ILE A 76 8.85 -0.57 -4.27
N LYS A 77 9.58 0.47 -4.61
CA LYS A 77 10.60 0.44 -5.67
C LYS A 77 11.72 -0.55 -5.36
N GLU A 78 12.24 -0.57 -4.14
CA GLU A 78 13.27 -1.54 -3.72
C GLU A 78 12.79 -2.98 -3.84
N ILE A 79 11.53 -3.26 -3.47
CA ILE A 79 10.92 -4.59 -3.61
C ILE A 79 10.80 -4.97 -5.10
N GLU A 80 10.37 -4.06 -5.95
CA GLU A 80 10.28 -4.27 -7.38
C GLU A 80 11.65 -4.57 -8.00
N GLU A 81 12.66 -3.76 -7.68
CA GLU A 81 14.04 -3.95 -8.15
C GLU A 81 14.63 -5.28 -7.65
N TRP A 82 14.35 -5.64 -6.40
CA TRP A 82 14.76 -6.94 -5.86
C TRP A 82 14.11 -8.10 -6.61
N ILE A 83 12.81 -8.04 -6.91
CA ILE A 83 12.12 -9.06 -7.71
C ILE A 83 12.76 -9.14 -9.12
N LYS A 84 13.00 -8.02 -9.76
CA LYS A 84 13.61 -7.94 -11.10
C LYS A 84 15.04 -8.51 -11.15
N SER A 85 15.73 -8.62 -10.01
CA SER A 85 17.07 -9.21 -9.96
C SER A 85 17.10 -10.73 -10.21
N PHE A 86 15.97 -11.43 -10.04
CA PHE A 86 15.86 -12.88 -10.23
C PHE A 86 14.65 -13.33 -11.08
N TYR A 87 13.76 -12.42 -11.42
CA TYR A 87 12.54 -12.70 -12.18
C TYR A 87 12.39 -11.76 -13.36
N SER A 88 12.16 -12.31 -14.55
CA SER A 88 12.00 -11.54 -15.79
C SER A 88 10.57 -11.50 -16.33
N GLY A 89 9.63 -12.15 -15.64
CA GLY A 89 8.23 -12.18 -16.02
C GLY A 89 7.44 -10.95 -15.54
N PRO A 90 6.13 -10.92 -15.79
CA PRO A 90 5.26 -9.80 -15.42
C PRO A 90 5.16 -9.60 -13.91
N ILE A 91 5.22 -8.35 -13.46
CA ILE A 91 4.91 -7.95 -12.09
C ILE A 91 3.48 -7.39 -12.07
N SER A 92 2.70 -7.79 -11.07
CA SER A 92 1.37 -7.26 -10.79
C SER A 92 1.34 -6.57 -9.42
N LEU A 93 0.41 -5.66 -9.21
CA LEU A 93 0.32 -4.88 -7.97
C LEU A 93 -1.02 -5.10 -7.28
N THR A 94 -1.01 -5.17 -5.96
CA THR A 94 -2.23 -5.10 -5.16
C THR A 94 -1.99 -4.31 -3.88
N GLY A 95 -2.96 -3.50 -3.49
CA GLY A 95 -2.90 -2.71 -2.27
C GLY A 95 -4.24 -2.66 -1.56
N ALA A 96 -4.20 -2.52 -0.24
CA ALA A 96 -5.39 -2.42 0.58
C ALA A 96 -5.38 -1.10 1.36
N SER A 97 -6.49 -0.34 1.36
CA SER A 97 -6.63 0.90 2.10
C SER A 97 -5.45 1.85 1.82
N PHE A 98 -4.67 2.25 2.83
CA PHE A 98 -3.45 3.06 2.69
C PHE A 98 -2.47 2.49 1.66
N GLY A 99 -2.29 1.15 1.59
CA GLY A 99 -1.45 0.52 0.56
C GLY A 99 -1.97 0.72 -0.86
N GLY A 100 -3.29 0.86 -1.02
CA GLY A 100 -3.91 1.22 -2.29
C GLY A 100 -3.61 2.66 -2.69
N PHE A 101 -3.69 3.60 -1.76
CA PHE A 101 -3.27 4.99 -1.95
C PHE A 101 -1.80 5.07 -2.37
N LEU A 102 -0.90 4.39 -1.66
CA LEU A 102 0.53 4.38 -1.99
C LEU A 102 0.80 3.83 -3.40
N LEU A 103 0.08 2.79 -3.83
CA LEU A 103 0.25 2.24 -5.17
C LEU A 103 -0.22 3.22 -6.26
N LEU A 104 -1.29 3.96 -6.06
CA LEU A 104 -1.71 5.00 -7.00
C LEU A 104 -0.64 6.10 -7.11
N ARG A 105 -0.11 6.58 -5.96
CA ARG A 105 1.01 7.52 -5.91
C ARG A 105 2.27 6.97 -6.59
N TYR A 106 2.53 5.67 -6.45
CA TYR A 106 3.65 5.01 -7.09
C TYR A 106 3.51 4.98 -8.60
N LEU A 107 2.32 4.67 -9.10
CA LEU A 107 2.01 4.57 -10.53
C LEU A 107 2.09 5.92 -11.27
N GLU A 108 1.85 7.05 -10.62
CA GLU A 108 2.00 8.38 -11.23
C GLU A 108 3.40 8.61 -11.81
N ASN A 109 4.43 8.10 -11.13
CA ASN A 109 5.83 8.32 -11.48
C ASN A 109 6.50 7.07 -12.09
N ASN A 110 5.80 5.94 -12.14
CA ASN A 110 6.32 4.65 -12.59
C ASN A 110 5.37 4.04 -13.62
N THR A 111 5.35 4.62 -14.83
CA THR A 111 4.57 4.12 -15.97
C THR A 111 5.23 2.86 -16.53
N ASN A 112 5.30 1.82 -15.74
CA ASN A 112 5.79 0.54 -16.17
C ASN A 112 4.61 -0.37 -16.47
N GLN A 113 4.76 -1.23 -17.42
CA GLN A 113 3.75 -2.15 -17.88
C GLN A 113 3.53 -3.25 -16.84
N TYR A 114 2.69 -2.96 -15.85
CA TYR A 114 2.29 -3.96 -14.87
C TYR A 114 1.27 -4.93 -15.47
N GLY A 115 1.35 -6.20 -15.06
CA GLY A 115 0.44 -7.23 -15.56
C GLY A 115 -1.01 -6.97 -15.15
N LYS A 116 -1.25 -6.72 -13.87
CA LYS A 116 -2.54 -6.32 -13.28
C LYS A 116 -2.32 -5.40 -12.10
N VAL A 117 -3.22 -4.44 -11.94
CA VAL A 117 -3.29 -3.59 -10.74
C VAL A 117 -4.68 -3.75 -10.12
N ILE A 118 -4.72 -4.25 -8.86
CA ILE A 118 -5.97 -4.53 -8.16
C ILE A 118 -5.90 -3.89 -6.79
N LEU A 119 -6.76 -2.93 -6.52
CA LEU A 119 -6.81 -2.20 -5.25
C LEU A 119 -8.08 -2.54 -4.49
N ARG A 120 -7.94 -2.88 -3.21
CA ARG A 120 -9.05 -3.20 -2.32
C ARG A 120 -9.29 -2.03 -1.36
N ALA A 121 -10.44 -1.39 -1.50
CA ALA A 121 -10.86 -0.24 -0.70
C ALA A 121 -9.69 0.74 -0.51
N PRO A 122 -9.07 1.26 -1.59
CA PRO A 122 -7.98 2.22 -1.45
C PRO A 122 -8.49 3.48 -0.74
N ALA A 123 -7.69 4.02 0.14
CA ALA A 123 -8.01 5.20 0.93
C ALA A 123 -7.75 6.47 0.08
N LEU A 124 -8.78 6.95 -0.61
CA LEU A 124 -8.66 8.04 -1.60
C LEU A 124 -9.20 9.39 -1.11
N GLU A 125 -10.10 9.41 -0.14
CA GLU A 125 -10.78 10.61 0.34
C GLU A 125 -10.69 10.77 1.87
N GLU A 126 -9.60 10.31 2.47
CA GLU A 126 -9.46 10.27 3.93
C GLU A 126 -9.61 11.66 4.59
N TYR A 127 -9.24 12.75 3.90
CA TYR A 127 -9.40 14.09 4.43
C TYR A 127 -10.86 14.42 4.75
N TYR A 128 -11.78 14.07 3.88
CA TYR A 128 -13.21 14.36 4.08
C TYR A 128 -13.82 13.47 5.17
N ILE A 129 -13.45 12.18 5.18
CA ILE A 129 -13.88 11.22 6.20
C ILE A 129 -13.38 11.64 7.58
N CYS A 130 -12.11 12.01 7.69
CA CYS A 130 -11.49 12.38 8.95
C CYS A 130 -12.02 13.69 9.52
N LYS A 131 -12.51 14.59 8.68
CA LYS A 131 -13.06 15.88 9.10
C LYS A 131 -14.48 15.76 9.64
N GLU A 132 -15.25 14.78 9.18
CA GLU A 132 -16.64 14.54 9.59
C GLU A 132 -16.76 13.42 10.62
N ASP A 133 -15.78 12.50 10.71
CA ASP A 133 -15.88 11.33 11.57
C ASP A 133 -15.14 11.50 12.90
N THR A 134 -15.75 10.92 13.92
CA THR A 134 -15.40 11.00 15.34
C THR A 134 -14.28 10.06 15.76
N LEU A 135 -13.49 9.52 14.84
CA LEU A 135 -12.34 8.68 15.18
C LEU A 135 -11.25 9.53 15.83
N GLU A 136 -11.15 9.40 17.13
CA GLU A 136 -10.28 10.18 18.03
C GLU A 136 -8.82 10.25 17.52
N ASN A 137 -8.34 9.17 16.91
CA ASN A 137 -6.99 9.06 16.34
C ASN A 137 -6.73 10.03 15.18
N TRP A 138 -7.73 10.28 14.34
CA TRP A 138 -7.60 11.19 13.21
C TRP A 138 -7.57 12.64 13.65
N LYS A 139 -8.32 12.98 14.70
CA LYS A 139 -8.27 14.32 15.29
C LYS A 139 -6.87 14.63 15.82
N GLU A 140 -6.26 13.68 16.53
CA GLU A 140 -4.89 13.84 17.02
C GLU A 140 -3.89 14.03 15.87
N MET A 141 -4.02 13.27 14.77
CA MET A 141 -3.15 13.47 13.60
C MET A 141 -3.34 14.84 12.96
N ILE A 142 -4.57 15.33 12.84
CA ILE A 142 -4.86 16.68 12.31
C ILE A 142 -4.31 17.76 13.24
N GLU A 143 -4.44 17.59 14.55
CA GLU A 143 -3.85 18.51 15.53
C GLU A 143 -2.33 18.57 15.46
N CYS A 144 -1.67 17.42 15.24
CA CYS A 144 -0.24 17.37 15.01
C CYS A 144 0.14 18.10 13.72
N LEU A 145 -0.63 17.90 12.64
CA LEU A 145 -0.43 18.61 11.38
C LEU A 145 -0.53 20.12 11.55
N ASP A 146 -1.55 20.60 12.26
CA ASP A 146 -1.75 22.03 12.52
C ASP A 146 -0.61 22.65 13.35
N LYS A 147 0.03 21.87 14.21
CA LYS A 147 1.17 22.25 15.03
C LYS A 147 2.52 22.08 14.31
N GLY A 148 2.56 21.37 13.16
CA GLY A 148 3.80 21.02 12.48
C GLY A 148 4.61 19.94 13.22
N GLU A 149 3.94 19.06 13.97
CA GLU A 149 4.55 18.04 14.83
C GLU A 149 4.31 16.64 14.26
N ASN A 150 5.24 15.70 14.53
CA ASN A 150 5.04 14.31 14.20
C ASN A 150 4.00 13.67 15.14
N TYR A 151 3.21 12.74 14.59
CA TYR A 151 2.24 11.98 15.34
C TYR A 151 2.83 10.66 15.83
N PHE A 152 2.52 10.28 17.06
CA PHE A 152 3.04 9.04 17.67
C PHE A 152 1.89 8.14 18.11
N ARG A 153 1.90 6.89 17.66
CA ARG A 153 0.93 5.88 18.05
C ARG A 153 1.54 4.48 18.09
N ASP A 154 1.33 3.74 19.17
CA ASP A 154 1.74 2.33 19.32
C ASP A 154 3.23 2.07 18.99
N GLY A 155 4.09 3.06 19.26
CA GLY A 155 5.52 3.02 18.95
C GLY A 155 5.87 3.34 17.50
N MET A 156 4.90 3.73 16.69
CA MET A 156 5.10 4.24 15.33
C MET A 156 5.21 5.77 15.36
N GLU A 157 6.23 6.30 14.69
CA GLU A 157 6.38 7.73 14.43
C GLU A 157 5.92 8.03 13.00
N VAL A 158 4.85 8.81 12.88
CA VAL A 158 4.31 9.30 11.60
C VAL A 158 4.83 10.72 11.41
N GLU A 159 5.60 10.97 10.37
CA GLU A 159 6.10 12.30 10.08
C GLU A 159 4.97 13.24 9.63
N VAL A 160 5.07 14.51 10.01
CA VAL A 160 4.11 15.53 9.59
C VAL A 160 3.98 15.61 8.07
N SER A 161 5.06 15.40 7.33
CA SER A 161 5.06 15.33 5.86
C SER A 161 4.16 14.21 5.32
N MET A 162 4.10 13.06 6.00
CA MET A 162 3.18 11.98 5.64
C MET A 162 1.73 12.41 5.81
N ILE A 163 1.43 13.09 6.93
CA ILE A 163 0.07 13.57 7.21
C ILE A 163 -0.34 14.59 6.14
N GLU A 164 0.56 15.51 5.78
CA GLU A 164 0.34 16.47 4.70
C GLU A 164 0.07 15.80 3.36
N ASP A 165 0.96 14.90 2.94
CA ASP A 165 0.86 14.20 1.67
C ASP A 165 -0.43 13.35 1.58
N TYR A 166 -0.84 12.75 2.69
CA TYR A 166 -1.99 11.87 2.73
C TYR A 166 -3.32 12.65 2.72
N PHE A 167 -3.42 13.72 3.52
CA PHE A 167 -4.66 14.48 3.66
C PHE A 167 -4.85 15.58 2.62
N LYS A 168 -3.75 16.15 2.10
CA LYS A 168 -3.81 17.27 1.14
C LYS A 168 -3.74 16.81 -0.32
N PHE A 169 -3.43 15.55 -0.57
CA PHE A 169 -3.32 15.05 -1.92
C PHE A 169 -4.69 14.74 -2.53
N ASP A 170 -5.08 15.56 -3.47
CA ASP A 170 -6.25 15.28 -4.32
C ASP A 170 -5.87 14.31 -5.43
N ILE A 171 -6.08 13.02 -5.15
CA ILE A 171 -5.74 11.96 -6.09
C ILE A 171 -6.52 12.08 -7.40
N PHE A 172 -7.75 12.56 -7.38
CA PHE A 172 -8.60 12.66 -8.58
C PHE A 172 -8.13 13.73 -9.56
N SER A 173 -7.50 14.80 -9.07
CA SER A 173 -6.93 15.86 -9.92
C SER A 173 -5.58 15.50 -10.55
N HIS A 174 -4.93 14.42 -10.10
CA HIS A 174 -3.55 14.10 -10.44
C HIS A 174 -3.38 12.73 -11.09
N LEU A 175 -4.45 11.93 -11.27
CA LEU A 175 -4.40 10.59 -11.84
C LEU A 175 -4.18 10.62 -13.37
N ASP A 176 -2.93 10.68 -13.82
CA ASP A 176 -2.54 10.29 -15.19
C ASP A 176 -1.97 8.85 -15.18
N ILE A 177 -2.76 7.90 -14.65
CA ILE A 177 -2.41 6.49 -14.60
C ILE A 177 -2.83 5.81 -15.89
N LYS A 178 -1.87 5.17 -16.57
CA LYS A 178 -2.09 4.47 -17.85
C LYS A 178 -2.49 3.01 -17.69
N GLU A 179 -2.32 2.46 -16.49
CA GLU A 179 -2.65 1.08 -16.17
C GLU A 179 -4.16 0.88 -15.98
N ASP A 180 -4.66 -0.28 -16.40
CA ASP A 180 -6.03 -0.73 -16.07
C ASP A 180 -6.09 -1.10 -14.58
N VAL A 181 -6.52 -0.15 -13.76
CA VAL A 181 -6.67 -0.32 -12.31
C VAL A 181 -8.05 -0.85 -11.99
N LYS A 182 -8.10 -2.01 -11.34
CA LYS A 182 -9.35 -2.59 -10.84
C LYS A 182 -9.53 -2.27 -9.36
N LEU A 183 -10.68 -1.66 -9.05
CA LEU A 183 -11.07 -1.32 -7.68
C LEU A 183 -12.06 -2.35 -7.14
N ILE A 184 -11.84 -2.77 -5.89
CA ILE A 184 -12.73 -3.69 -5.17
C ILE A 184 -13.14 -2.99 -3.87
N TYR A 185 -14.42 -2.69 -3.73
CA TYR A 185 -15.02 -2.13 -2.52
C TYR A 185 -16.06 -3.07 -1.93
N GLY A 186 -16.16 -3.07 -0.60
CA GLY A 186 -17.27 -3.71 0.09
C GLY A 186 -18.48 -2.78 0.10
N SER A 187 -19.66 -3.28 -0.29
CA SER A 187 -20.91 -2.48 -0.25
C SER A 187 -21.35 -2.04 1.15
N LYS A 188 -20.69 -2.55 2.18
CA LYS A 188 -20.92 -2.21 3.60
C LYS A 188 -19.63 -1.71 4.26
N ASP A 189 -18.67 -1.25 3.48
CA ASP A 189 -17.43 -0.70 4.01
C ASP A 189 -17.72 0.67 4.63
N ILE A 190 -17.50 0.78 5.93
CA ILE A 190 -17.68 2.03 6.68
C ILE A 190 -16.34 2.73 6.95
N SER A 191 -15.24 2.10 6.56
CA SER A 191 -13.88 2.60 6.83
C SER A 191 -13.33 3.45 5.69
N VAL A 192 -13.91 3.33 4.49
CA VAL A 192 -13.51 4.09 3.30
C VAL A 192 -14.78 4.60 2.62
N ASN A 193 -14.88 5.91 2.46
CA ASN A 193 -15.99 6.48 1.69
C ASN A 193 -15.83 6.10 0.23
N ASN A 194 -16.88 5.56 -0.37
CA ASN A 194 -16.89 5.12 -1.76
C ASN A 194 -17.99 5.81 -2.60
N GLU A 195 -18.72 6.77 -2.00
CA GLU A 195 -19.83 7.43 -2.68
C GLU A 195 -19.39 8.23 -3.91
N ASN A 196 -18.23 8.88 -3.85
CA ASN A 196 -17.71 9.67 -4.96
C ASN A 196 -16.90 8.86 -5.99
N ILE A 197 -16.57 7.61 -5.68
CA ILE A 197 -15.75 6.76 -6.57
C ILE A 197 -16.57 6.20 -7.73
N PHE A 198 -17.88 6.11 -7.55
CA PHE A 198 -18.81 5.53 -8.55
C PHE A 198 -19.65 6.59 -9.29
N ASN A 199 -19.42 7.87 -9.01
CA ASN A 199 -20.02 9.02 -9.71
C ASN A 199 -19.02 9.68 -10.65
#